data_329d32fad4dca0cacba52dc163a7d892
#
_entry.id   329d32fad4dca0cacba52dc163a7d892
#
_cell.length_a   1.000
_cell.length_b   1.000
_cell.length_c   1.000
_cell.angle_alpha   90.00
_cell.angle_beta   90.00
_cell.angle_gamma   90.00
#
_symmetry.space_group_name_H-M   'P 1'
#
loop_
_entity.id
_entity.type
_entity.pdbx_description
1 polymer ?
#
loop_
_entity_poly.entity_id
_entity_poly.type
_entity_poly.pdbx_seq_one_letter_code
_entity_poly.pdbx_strand_id
1 'polypeptide(L)'
;RYVGAAPGAHLINILGCCDGDIEDVMQGAQWAIDNKEKYGIDIVTSSLGEQQFEVHIDNDGNSAWSRQMDMVVEAGIITTLSAGNEFGGATLAGCNTIDSPGDAQLPVTVASLDKDLGLAIYSSRGYTSDFRVKPDVATIGSSIMAPDAATQDGYTSKSGTSMATPLMAGIAALMVQANPDLTPTEFKSIIAADSIERDIQLLDDPGFNDCSILESRPDNEFGYGQADPTAFVESAGSIDRSLNVSMDIETMQGIGNESYVHGQSSGASLGQSATRVEIRVGGGDWKEA
;
A
#
# COMPACT_ATOMS: atom_id res chain seq x y z
N ARG A 1 -26.35 14.00 1.90
CA ARG A 1 -25.93 12.67 1.42
C ARG A 1 -24.40 12.70 1.28
N TYR A 2 -23.74 11.77 1.93
CA TYR A 2 -22.29 11.60 1.79
C TYR A 2 -21.98 10.78 0.54
N VAL A 3 -20.86 11.06 -0.11
CA VAL A 3 -20.42 10.41 -1.34
C VAL A 3 -19.03 9.83 -1.09
N GLY A 4 -18.78 8.59 -1.53
CA GLY A 4 -17.46 7.96 -1.45
C GLY A 4 -16.45 8.54 -2.44
N ALA A 5 -15.16 8.19 -2.30
CA ALA A 5 -14.09 8.67 -3.16
C ALA A 5 -14.29 8.26 -4.64
N ALA A 6 -14.80 7.06 -4.88
CA ALA A 6 -15.10 6.54 -6.23
C ALA A 6 -16.56 6.10 -6.33
N PRO A 7 -17.51 7.04 -6.49
CA PRO A 7 -18.94 6.72 -6.41
C PRO A 7 -19.46 5.86 -7.59
N GLY A 8 -18.70 5.78 -8.66
CA GLY A 8 -19.02 4.94 -9.84
C GLY A 8 -18.41 3.54 -9.80
N ALA A 9 -17.62 3.21 -8.80
CA ALA A 9 -16.99 1.89 -8.70
C ALA A 9 -18.03 0.79 -8.40
N HIS A 10 -17.86 -0.36 -9.04
CA HIS A 10 -18.62 -1.56 -8.70
C HIS A 10 -18.00 -2.22 -7.46
N LEU A 11 -18.86 -2.67 -6.54
CA LEU A 11 -18.41 -3.28 -5.30
C LEU A 11 -18.75 -4.76 -5.28
N ILE A 12 -17.77 -5.59 -4.94
CA ILE A 12 -17.92 -7.00 -4.62
C ILE A 12 -17.67 -7.13 -3.12
N ASN A 13 -18.66 -7.64 -2.40
CA ASN A 13 -18.51 -7.93 -0.98
C ASN A 13 -18.19 -9.42 -0.79
N ILE A 14 -17.03 -9.69 -0.21
CA ILE A 14 -16.61 -11.05 0.15
C ILE A 14 -16.74 -11.17 1.67
N LEU A 15 -17.63 -12.03 2.13
CA LEU A 15 -17.83 -12.29 3.55
C LEU A 15 -16.82 -13.33 4.01
N GLY A 16 -15.65 -12.88 4.40
CA GLY A 16 -14.55 -13.71 4.90
C GLY A 16 -14.21 -13.45 6.36
N CYS A 17 -14.99 -12.63 7.06
CA CYS A 17 -14.79 -12.39 8.48
C CYS A 17 -16.10 -12.56 9.23
N CYS A 18 -16.11 -12.55 10.51
CA CYS A 18 -17.24 -12.43 11.45
C CYS A 18 -17.31 -13.54 12.50
N ASP A 19 -16.64 -14.64 12.33
CA ASP A 19 -16.43 -15.72 13.31
C ASP A 19 -15.00 -15.73 13.88
N GLY A 20 -14.10 -14.88 13.33
CA GLY A 20 -12.71 -14.76 13.78
C GLY A 20 -11.77 -15.76 13.13
N ASP A 21 -12.21 -16.47 12.09
CA ASP A 21 -11.37 -17.42 11.38
C ASP A 21 -10.58 -16.73 10.25
N ILE A 22 -9.26 -16.74 10.39
CA ILE A 22 -8.33 -16.19 9.40
C ILE A 22 -8.38 -16.99 8.10
N GLU A 23 -8.65 -18.29 8.18
CA GLU A 23 -8.74 -19.15 6.99
C GLU A 23 -9.84 -18.68 6.05
N ASP A 24 -10.98 -18.22 6.57
CA ASP A 24 -12.09 -17.70 5.77
C ASP A 24 -11.71 -16.40 5.06
N VAL A 25 -10.95 -15.53 5.72
CA VAL A 25 -10.40 -14.30 5.10
C VAL A 25 -9.45 -14.65 3.97
N MET A 26 -8.55 -15.61 4.20
CA MET A 26 -7.60 -16.09 3.18
C MET A 26 -8.30 -16.76 2.00
N GLN A 27 -9.35 -17.55 2.25
CA GLN A 27 -10.20 -18.11 1.19
C GLN A 27 -10.89 -17.01 0.38
N GLY A 28 -11.34 -15.93 1.04
CA GLY A 28 -11.88 -14.76 0.37
C GLY A 28 -10.88 -14.08 -0.56
N ALA A 29 -9.62 -13.93 -0.12
CA ALA A 29 -8.53 -13.41 -0.94
C ALA A 29 -8.23 -14.34 -2.13
N GLN A 30 -8.19 -15.66 -1.90
CA GLN A 30 -8.01 -16.62 -2.97
C GLN A 30 -9.17 -16.59 -3.98
N TRP A 31 -10.41 -16.44 -3.49
CA TRP A 31 -11.56 -16.28 -4.38
C TRP A 31 -11.41 -15.06 -5.29
N ALA A 32 -10.88 -13.96 -4.81
CA ALA A 32 -10.63 -12.77 -5.63
C ALA A 32 -9.63 -13.06 -6.76
N ILE A 33 -8.54 -13.80 -6.47
CA ILE A 33 -7.56 -14.25 -7.47
C ILE A 33 -8.25 -15.12 -8.54
N ASP A 34 -8.95 -16.16 -8.11
CA ASP A 34 -9.57 -17.15 -9.00
C ASP A 34 -10.66 -16.55 -9.89
N ASN A 35 -11.26 -15.45 -9.47
CA ASN A 35 -12.38 -14.82 -10.15
C ASN A 35 -12.04 -13.44 -10.74
N LYS A 36 -10.76 -13.04 -10.73
CA LYS A 36 -10.29 -11.75 -11.26
C LYS A 36 -10.83 -11.47 -12.65
N GLU A 37 -10.54 -12.34 -13.60
CA GLU A 37 -10.95 -12.17 -15.00
C GLU A 37 -12.47 -12.24 -15.19
N LYS A 38 -13.14 -13.08 -14.42
CA LYS A 38 -14.59 -13.29 -14.53
C LYS A 38 -15.39 -12.06 -14.14
N TYR A 39 -14.94 -11.35 -13.11
CA TYR A 39 -15.65 -10.19 -12.55
C TYR A 39 -14.94 -8.87 -12.78
N GLY A 40 -13.76 -8.87 -13.42
CA GLY A 40 -12.95 -7.67 -13.62
C GLY A 40 -12.52 -7.07 -12.29
N ILE A 41 -11.87 -7.89 -11.43
CA ILE A 41 -11.43 -7.42 -10.11
C ILE A 41 -10.11 -6.68 -10.27
N ASP A 42 -10.14 -5.37 -10.16
CA ASP A 42 -8.97 -4.51 -10.25
C ASP A 42 -8.34 -4.25 -8.88
N ILE A 43 -9.16 -4.23 -7.81
CA ILE A 43 -8.73 -3.80 -6.49
C ILE A 43 -9.28 -4.71 -5.41
N VAL A 44 -8.43 -5.10 -4.46
CA VAL A 44 -8.80 -5.70 -3.18
C VAL A 44 -8.45 -4.73 -2.06
N THR A 45 -9.37 -4.53 -1.12
CA THR A 45 -9.14 -3.73 0.08
C THR A 45 -9.51 -4.53 1.31
N SER A 46 -8.63 -4.56 2.31
CA SER A 46 -8.87 -5.24 3.58
C SER A 46 -8.49 -4.34 4.75
N SER A 47 -9.48 -4.08 5.59
CA SER A 47 -9.31 -3.33 6.84
C SER A 47 -9.36 -4.29 8.04
N LEU A 48 -8.72 -5.42 7.90
CA LEU A 48 -8.63 -6.49 8.89
C LEU A 48 -7.16 -6.68 9.28
N GLY A 49 -6.93 -7.12 10.50
CA GLY A 49 -5.60 -7.46 11.00
C GLY A 49 -5.69 -8.37 12.21
N GLU A 50 -4.64 -9.11 12.45
CA GLU A 50 -4.46 -9.86 13.69
C GLU A 50 -4.11 -8.87 14.80
N GLN A 51 -5.01 -8.68 15.77
CA GLN A 51 -4.66 -7.97 16.99
C GLN A 51 -3.75 -8.85 17.83
N GLN A 52 -2.49 -8.55 17.84
CA GLN A 52 -1.56 -9.21 18.75
C GLN A 52 -1.54 -8.43 20.05
N PHE A 53 -1.99 -9.09 21.14
CA PHE A 53 -1.98 -8.51 22.49
C PHE A 53 -0.60 -8.56 23.17
N GLU A 54 0.39 -9.16 22.53
CA GLU A 54 1.76 -9.30 23.00
C GLU A 54 2.76 -8.76 21.98
N VAL A 55 3.99 -8.50 22.39
CA VAL A 55 5.06 -7.91 21.56
C VAL A 55 5.15 -8.61 20.19
N HIS A 56 5.01 -7.84 19.13
CA HIS A 56 5.11 -8.32 17.73
C HIS A 56 6.49 -8.89 17.47
N ILE A 57 6.60 -10.21 17.48
CA ILE A 57 7.86 -10.91 17.25
C ILE A 57 8.00 -11.25 15.76
N ASP A 58 6.91 -11.32 15.01
CA ASP A 58 6.86 -11.92 13.68
C ASP A 58 6.10 -11.07 12.62
N ASN A 59 6.16 -9.74 12.67
CA ASN A 59 5.61 -8.89 11.61
C ASN A 59 6.63 -8.64 10.47
N ASP A 60 7.17 -9.72 9.94
CA ASP A 60 8.17 -9.74 8.87
C ASP A 60 7.57 -10.02 7.47
N GLY A 61 6.22 -10.02 7.35
CA GLY A 61 5.50 -10.33 6.13
C GLY A 61 5.46 -11.82 5.78
N ASN A 62 5.91 -12.69 6.69
CA ASN A 62 5.97 -14.13 6.44
C ASN A 62 4.79 -14.93 7.00
N SER A 63 3.83 -14.28 7.64
CA SER A 63 2.60 -14.96 8.07
C SER A 63 1.87 -15.55 6.85
N ALA A 64 1.06 -16.58 7.06
CA ALA A 64 0.27 -17.18 5.98
C ALA A 64 -0.66 -16.13 5.34
N TRP A 65 -1.22 -15.25 6.15
CA TRP A 65 -2.12 -14.19 5.68
C TRP A 65 -1.38 -13.12 4.89
N SER A 66 -0.22 -12.63 5.36
CA SER A 66 0.60 -11.65 4.63
C SER A 66 1.04 -12.18 3.28
N ARG A 67 1.49 -13.43 3.21
CA ARG A 67 1.83 -14.09 1.93
C ARG A 67 0.62 -14.26 1.01
N GLN A 68 -0.56 -14.57 1.54
CA GLN A 68 -1.77 -14.63 0.73
C GLN A 68 -2.10 -13.28 0.11
N MET A 69 -1.87 -12.17 0.83
CA MET A 69 -2.08 -10.84 0.29
C MET A 69 -1.03 -10.44 -0.75
N ASP A 70 0.22 -10.91 -0.60
CA ASP A 70 1.23 -10.80 -1.66
C ASP A 70 0.80 -11.55 -2.93
N MET A 71 0.25 -12.76 -2.82
CA MET A 71 -0.27 -13.50 -3.97
C MET A 71 -1.42 -12.77 -4.69
N VAL A 72 -2.24 -11.99 -3.99
CA VAL A 72 -3.27 -11.14 -4.61
C VAL A 72 -2.62 -10.08 -5.51
N VAL A 73 -1.54 -9.46 -5.04
CA VAL A 73 -0.77 -8.48 -5.83
C VAL A 73 -0.07 -9.13 -7.01
N GLU A 74 0.53 -10.31 -6.81
CA GLU A 74 1.19 -11.09 -7.87
C GLU A 74 0.20 -11.51 -8.98
N ALA A 75 -1.06 -11.72 -8.63
CA ALA A 75 -2.15 -11.93 -9.59
C ALA A 75 -2.52 -10.66 -10.37
N GLY A 76 -1.84 -9.53 -10.14
CA GLY A 76 -2.06 -8.26 -10.81
C GLY A 76 -3.25 -7.48 -10.25
N ILE A 77 -3.62 -7.69 -8.99
CA ILE A 77 -4.71 -6.96 -8.32
C ILE A 77 -4.10 -5.91 -7.39
N ILE A 78 -4.46 -4.65 -7.55
CA ILE A 78 -4.06 -3.58 -6.64
C ILE A 78 -4.63 -3.87 -5.26
N THR A 79 -3.79 -3.88 -4.23
CA THR A 79 -4.21 -4.27 -2.89
C THR A 79 -3.86 -3.21 -1.86
N THR A 80 -4.85 -2.81 -1.05
CA THR A 80 -4.67 -1.86 0.05
C THR A 80 -5.03 -2.52 1.39
N LEU A 81 -4.15 -2.36 2.39
CA LEU A 81 -4.27 -2.95 3.72
C LEU A 81 -4.18 -1.89 4.80
N SER A 82 -4.87 -2.09 5.92
CA SER A 82 -4.75 -1.22 7.08
C SER A 82 -3.43 -1.46 7.82
N ALA A 83 -2.83 -0.38 8.33
CA ALA A 83 -1.60 -0.47 9.11
C ALA A 83 -1.81 -1.02 10.53
N GLY A 84 -3.04 -0.92 11.06
CA GLY A 84 -3.36 -1.23 12.46
C GLY A 84 -3.62 0.02 13.31
N ASN A 85 -4.12 -0.17 14.53
CA ASN A 85 -4.50 0.94 15.44
C ASN A 85 -3.88 0.77 16.83
N GLU A 86 -2.71 0.18 16.91
CA GLU A 86 -2.08 -0.30 18.13
C GLU A 86 -1.09 0.71 18.74
N PHE A 87 -0.70 1.76 17.98
CA PHE A 87 0.13 2.82 18.53
C PHE A 87 -0.67 3.68 19.53
N GLY A 88 -0.07 3.96 20.70
CA GLY A 88 -0.72 4.72 21.75
C GLY A 88 -1.64 3.92 22.66
N GLY A 89 -1.78 2.61 22.45
CA GLY A 89 -2.44 1.71 23.38
C GLY A 89 -1.64 1.53 24.68
N ALA A 90 -2.32 1.18 25.77
CA ALA A 90 -1.70 1.05 27.10
C ALA A 90 -0.60 -0.03 27.19
N THR A 91 -0.47 -0.86 26.18
CA THR A 91 0.45 -2.01 26.18
C THR A 91 1.58 -1.91 25.14
N LEU A 92 1.46 -1.06 24.10
CA LEU A 92 2.41 -1.01 22.97
C LEU A 92 2.69 0.45 22.56
N ALA A 93 3.12 1.29 23.50
CA ALA A 93 3.66 2.61 23.16
C ALA A 93 5.03 2.43 22.51
N GLY A 94 5.08 2.38 21.16
CA GLY A 94 6.36 2.22 20.47
C GLY A 94 6.23 1.95 18.98
N CYS A 95 7.37 1.84 18.34
CA CYS A 95 7.49 1.44 16.95
C CYS A 95 7.25 -0.07 16.78
N ASN A 96 7.18 -0.53 15.54
CA ASN A 96 6.96 -1.94 15.22
C ASN A 96 5.56 -2.43 15.62
N THR A 97 4.54 -1.63 15.32
CA THR A 97 3.13 -1.93 15.65
C THR A 97 2.27 -2.21 14.41
N ILE A 98 2.89 -2.41 13.25
CA ILE A 98 2.18 -2.83 12.05
C ILE A 98 1.76 -4.29 12.20
N ASP A 99 0.46 -4.56 12.07
CA ASP A 99 -0.08 -5.91 12.21
C ASP A 99 -0.07 -6.69 10.88
N SER A 100 -0.08 -8.04 10.99
CA SER A 100 -0.41 -8.89 9.84
C SER A 100 -1.89 -8.71 9.47
N PRO A 101 -2.23 -8.54 8.19
CA PRO A 101 -1.38 -8.62 7.01
C PRO A 101 -0.80 -7.26 6.55
N GLY A 102 -0.91 -6.19 7.33
CA GLY A 102 -0.37 -4.87 6.98
C GLY A 102 1.16 -4.87 6.78
N ASP A 103 1.84 -5.84 7.35
CA ASP A 103 3.27 -6.10 7.18
C ASP A 103 3.65 -6.80 5.88
N ALA A 104 2.68 -7.22 5.04
CA ALA A 104 2.93 -7.86 3.75
C ALA A 104 3.84 -7.01 2.85
N GLN A 105 4.58 -7.66 1.95
CA GLN A 105 5.64 -7.00 1.18
C GLN A 105 5.10 -6.17 0.02
N LEU A 106 4.17 -6.72 -0.74
CA LEU A 106 3.71 -6.16 -2.01
C LEU A 106 2.52 -5.21 -1.89
N PRO A 107 1.50 -5.47 -1.05
CA PRO A 107 0.37 -4.55 -0.87
C PRO A 107 0.77 -3.18 -0.35
N VAL A 108 -0.08 -2.20 -0.63
CA VAL A 108 0.04 -0.85 -0.07
C VAL A 108 -0.63 -0.82 1.30
N THR A 109 0.18 -0.56 2.34
CA THR A 109 -0.27 -0.44 3.72
C THR A 109 -0.55 1.02 4.05
N VAL A 110 -1.71 1.29 4.64
CA VAL A 110 -2.25 2.64 4.77
C VAL A 110 -2.34 3.07 6.24
N ALA A 111 -1.63 4.15 6.57
CA ALA A 111 -1.74 4.85 7.85
C ALA A 111 -2.95 5.81 7.88
N SER A 112 -3.33 6.20 9.08
CA SER A 112 -4.46 7.11 9.32
C SER A 112 -4.00 8.52 9.68
N LEU A 113 -4.57 9.52 8.99
CA LEU A 113 -4.44 10.93 9.34
C LEU A 113 -5.70 11.43 10.04
N ASP A 114 -5.53 12.44 10.90
CA ASP A 114 -6.59 13.26 11.43
C ASP A 114 -7.07 14.31 10.42
N LYS A 115 -8.12 15.06 10.75
CA LYS A 115 -8.70 16.09 9.88
C LYS A 115 -7.78 17.29 9.64
N ASP A 116 -6.85 17.54 10.53
CA ASP A 116 -5.81 18.57 10.42
C ASP A 116 -4.55 18.06 9.68
N LEU A 117 -4.63 16.81 9.17
CA LEU A 117 -3.59 16.14 8.42
C LEU A 117 -2.35 15.72 9.25
N GLY A 118 -2.45 15.76 10.57
CA GLY A 118 -1.51 15.10 11.47
C GLY A 118 -1.71 13.59 11.47
N LEU A 119 -0.67 12.85 11.82
CA LEU A 119 -0.80 11.40 12.00
C LEU A 119 -1.71 11.10 13.19
N ALA A 120 -2.72 10.27 12.98
CA ALA A 120 -3.64 9.88 14.04
C ALA A 120 -2.88 9.11 15.12
N ILE A 121 -3.12 9.47 16.39
CA ILE A 121 -2.37 8.93 17.53
C ILE A 121 -2.45 7.39 17.64
N TYR A 122 -3.53 6.80 17.15
CA TYR A 122 -3.72 5.36 17.17
C TYR A 122 -3.06 4.63 16.00
N SER A 123 -2.71 5.35 14.91
CA SER A 123 -2.19 4.71 13.70
C SER A 123 -0.91 3.95 13.99
N SER A 124 -0.92 2.64 13.71
CA SER A 124 0.28 1.81 13.85
C SER A 124 1.43 2.33 13.01
N ARG A 125 2.64 2.14 13.51
CA ARG A 125 3.90 2.65 12.95
C ARG A 125 4.90 1.52 12.79
N GLY A 126 5.68 1.62 11.71
CA GLY A 126 6.79 0.69 11.45
C GLY A 126 7.93 0.89 12.46
N TYR A 127 8.97 0.27 12.23
CA TYR A 127 9.37 -0.63 11.15
C TYR A 127 8.79 -2.05 11.31
N THR A 128 8.88 -2.88 10.28
CA THR A 128 8.62 -4.33 10.41
C THR A 128 9.80 -5.05 11.06
N SER A 129 9.61 -6.29 11.55
CA SER A 129 10.68 -7.06 12.21
C SER A 129 11.89 -7.34 11.32
N ASP A 130 11.70 -7.34 10.00
CA ASP A 130 12.76 -7.43 8.98
C ASP A 130 13.27 -6.07 8.50
N PHE A 131 12.94 -4.99 9.24
CA PHE A 131 13.40 -3.62 9.02
C PHE A 131 12.93 -2.96 7.71
N ARG A 132 11.84 -3.44 7.11
CA ARG A 132 11.19 -2.70 6.01
C ARG A 132 10.43 -1.50 6.57
N VAL A 133 10.39 -0.44 5.78
CA VAL A 133 9.54 0.71 6.07
C VAL A 133 8.08 0.35 5.78
N LYS A 134 7.23 0.56 6.75
CA LYS A 134 5.77 0.53 6.70
C LYS A 134 5.23 1.61 7.67
N PRO A 135 4.08 2.21 7.38
CA PRO A 135 3.18 2.02 6.23
C PRO A 135 3.78 2.50 4.92
N ASP A 136 3.07 2.32 3.78
CA ASP A 136 3.51 2.86 2.48
C ASP A 136 2.98 4.30 2.26
N VAL A 137 1.78 4.63 2.75
CA VAL A 137 1.13 5.92 2.52
C VAL A 137 0.13 6.24 3.64
N ALA A 138 -0.21 7.50 3.82
CA ALA A 138 -1.20 7.94 4.78
C ALA A 138 -2.39 8.63 4.11
N THR A 139 -3.61 8.32 4.57
CA THR A 139 -4.85 9.01 4.18
C THR A 139 -5.69 9.38 5.39
N ILE A 140 -6.69 10.27 5.23
CA ILE A 140 -7.58 10.64 6.32
C ILE A 140 -8.40 9.43 6.76
N GLY A 141 -8.28 9.04 8.03
CA GLY A 141 -9.04 7.95 8.63
C GLY A 141 -9.82 8.35 9.89
N SER A 142 -9.64 9.56 10.39
CA SER A 142 -10.34 10.03 11.59
C SER A 142 -11.67 10.72 11.25
N SER A 143 -12.72 10.36 12.01
CA SER A 143 -14.07 10.92 11.88
C SER A 143 -14.65 10.79 10.47
N ILE A 144 -14.50 9.63 9.87
CA ILE A 144 -15.03 9.32 8.53
C ILE A 144 -16.50 8.92 8.64
N MET A 145 -17.35 9.62 7.87
CA MET A 145 -18.78 9.31 7.77
C MET A 145 -19.00 8.21 6.75
N ALA A 146 -19.68 7.15 7.14
CA ALA A 146 -20.03 6.03 6.29
C ALA A 146 -21.46 5.53 6.60
N PRO A 147 -22.08 4.77 5.70
CA PRO A 147 -23.37 4.12 5.98
C PRO A 147 -23.30 3.29 7.25
N ASP A 148 -24.37 3.37 8.04
CA ASP A 148 -24.49 2.61 9.29
C ASP A 148 -25.22 1.28 9.04
N ALA A 149 -24.51 0.17 9.20
CA ALA A 149 -25.09 -1.17 9.02
C ALA A 149 -26.22 -1.51 10.00
N ALA A 150 -26.33 -0.80 11.12
CA ALA A 150 -27.42 -0.97 12.08
C ALA A 150 -28.73 -0.29 11.66
N THR A 151 -28.70 0.52 10.59
CA THR A 151 -29.86 1.27 10.09
C THR A 151 -30.04 1.09 8.60
N GLN A 152 -31.25 1.38 8.06
CA GLN A 152 -31.49 1.24 6.61
C GLN A 152 -30.93 2.42 5.80
N ASP A 153 -30.86 3.61 6.37
CA ASP A 153 -30.51 4.88 5.69
C ASP A 153 -29.64 5.82 6.53
N GLY A 154 -29.18 5.35 7.69
CA GLY A 154 -28.34 6.12 8.61
C GLY A 154 -26.88 6.18 8.23
N TYR A 155 -26.19 7.09 8.89
CA TYR A 155 -24.73 7.25 8.77
C TYR A 155 -24.12 7.26 10.17
N THR A 156 -22.92 6.74 10.28
CA THR A 156 -22.11 6.75 11.49
C THR A 156 -20.72 7.29 11.20
N SER A 157 -20.09 7.86 12.21
CA SER A 157 -18.71 8.34 12.13
C SER A 157 -17.81 7.36 12.85
N LYS A 158 -16.74 6.91 12.18
CA LYS A 158 -15.71 6.04 12.74
C LYS A 158 -14.32 6.58 12.47
N SER A 159 -13.37 6.17 13.29
CA SER A 159 -11.94 6.49 13.13
C SER A 159 -11.13 5.21 13.15
N GLY A 160 -10.07 5.15 12.36
CA GLY A 160 -9.16 4.01 12.27
C GLY A 160 -8.43 3.97 10.94
N THR A 161 -7.33 3.25 10.88
CA THR A 161 -6.68 2.86 9.62
C THR A 161 -7.66 2.07 8.74
N SER A 162 -8.63 1.38 9.36
CA SER A 162 -9.77 0.74 8.69
C SER A 162 -10.63 1.70 7.86
N MET A 163 -10.63 3.01 8.16
CA MET A 163 -11.34 4.05 7.40
C MET A 163 -10.43 4.72 6.37
N ALA A 164 -9.15 4.81 6.66
CA ALA A 164 -8.13 5.32 5.74
C ALA A 164 -7.94 4.38 4.52
N THR A 165 -7.89 3.10 4.77
CA THR A 165 -7.63 2.05 3.75
C THR A 165 -8.65 2.05 2.61
N PRO A 166 -9.98 2.00 2.84
CA PRO A 166 -10.95 2.05 1.75
C PRO A 166 -10.98 3.42 1.05
N LEU A 167 -10.54 4.50 1.69
CA LEU A 167 -10.35 5.78 1.01
C LEU A 167 -9.22 5.65 -0.02
N MET A 168 -8.10 5.02 0.33
CA MET A 168 -7.01 4.75 -0.61
C MET A 168 -7.45 3.81 -1.75
N ALA A 169 -8.26 2.78 -1.45
CA ALA A 169 -8.85 1.93 -2.48
C ALA A 169 -9.73 2.72 -3.45
N GLY A 170 -10.50 3.69 -2.96
CA GLY A 170 -11.28 4.58 -3.81
C GLY A 170 -10.40 5.47 -4.70
N ILE A 171 -9.27 5.96 -4.19
CA ILE A 171 -8.26 6.68 -4.98
C ILE A 171 -7.67 5.75 -6.06
N ALA A 172 -7.31 4.52 -5.70
CA ALA A 172 -6.86 3.51 -6.65
C ALA A 172 -7.88 3.26 -7.77
N ALA A 173 -9.18 3.21 -7.44
CA ALA A 173 -10.23 3.05 -8.45
C ALA A 173 -10.30 4.22 -9.44
N LEU A 174 -10.04 5.45 -8.99
CA LEU A 174 -9.93 6.62 -9.88
C LEU A 174 -8.68 6.54 -10.76
N MET A 175 -7.56 6.03 -10.23
CA MET A 175 -6.34 5.80 -10.99
C MET A 175 -6.54 4.72 -12.07
N VAL A 176 -7.21 3.61 -11.73
CA VAL A 176 -7.58 2.56 -12.71
C VAL A 176 -8.56 3.11 -13.75
N GLN A 177 -9.49 3.99 -13.37
CA GLN A 177 -10.35 4.66 -14.34
C GLN A 177 -9.56 5.53 -15.31
N ALA A 178 -8.50 6.20 -14.86
CA ALA A 178 -7.62 7.01 -15.72
C ALA A 178 -6.70 6.14 -16.60
N ASN A 179 -6.31 4.98 -16.10
CA ASN A 179 -5.49 3.99 -16.81
C ASN A 179 -5.95 2.56 -16.46
N PRO A 180 -6.81 1.96 -17.31
CA PRO A 180 -7.34 0.61 -17.06
C PRO A 180 -6.29 -0.51 -17.03
N ASP A 181 -5.10 -0.26 -17.55
CA ASP A 181 -3.98 -1.20 -17.55
C ASP A 181 -2.99 -0.95 -16.41
N LEU A 182 -3.35 -0.11 -15.42
CA LEU A 182 -2.49 0.21 -14.28
C LEU A 182 -2.14 -1.04 -13.49
N THR A 183 -0.86 -1.33 -13.39
CA THR A 183 -0.35 -2.48 -12.63
C THR A 183 -0.16 -2.12 -11.15
N PRO A 184 -0.16 -3.12 -10.24
CA PRO A 184 0.16 -2.88 -8.82
C PRO A 184 1.53 -2.23 -8.59
N THR A 185 2.52 -2.58 -9.41
CA THR A 185 3.87 -1.99 -9.34
C THR A 185 3.84 -0.51 -9.72
N GLU A 186 3.17 -0.16 -10.81
CA GLU A 186 3.00 1.24 -11.23
C GLU A 186 2.22 2.05 -10.17
N PHE A 187 1.16 1.46 -9.60
CA PHE A 187 0.41 2.06 -8.52
C PHE A 187 1.32 2.42 -7.33
N LYS A 188 2.15 1.48 -6.86
CA LYS A 188 3.08 1.70 -5.75
C LYS A 188 4.17 2.72 -6.13
N SER A 189 4.64 2.73 -7.36
CA SER A 189 5.62 3.70 -7.86
C SER A 189 5.07 5.13 -7.90
N ILE A 190 3.81 5.30 -8.30
CA ILE A 190 3.14 6.62 -8.29
C ILE A 190 2.99 7.12 -6.84
N ILE A 191 2.59 6.25 -5.91
CA ILE A 191 2.53 6.60 -4.49
C ILE A 191 3.90 7.09 -4.00
N ALA A 192 4.96 6.39 -4.35
CA ALA A 192 6.31 6.75 -3.95
C ALA A 192 6.78 8.09 -4.52
N ALA A 193 6.35 8.42 -5.75
CA ALA A 193 6.77 9.64 -6.44
C ALA A 193 5.95 10.87 -6.05
N ASP A 194 4.64 10.71 -5.88
CA ASP A 194 3.69 11.82 -5.90
C ASP A 194 2.98 12.05 -4.55
N SER A 195 3.33 11.31 -3.49
CA SER A 195 2.81 11.59 -2.15
C SER A 195 3.31 12.92 -1.62
N ILE A 196 2.42 13.65 -0.93
CA ILE A 196 2.79 14.91 -0.29
C ILE A 196 3.63 14.61 0.95
N GLU A 197 4.85 15.12 0.96
CA GLU A 197 5.71 15.05 2.14
C GLU A 197 5.02 15.70 3.35
N ARG A 198 5.10 15.03 4.50
CA ARG A 198 4.64 15.56 5.78
C ARG A 198 5.81 15.55 6.75
N ASP A 199 5.97 16.67 7.44
CA ASP A 199 6.93 16.74 8.53
C ASP A 199 6.53 15.74 9.61
N ILE A 200 7.51 14.97 10.08
CA ILE A 200 7.34 14.12 11.24
C ILE A 200 6.95 15.03 12.40
N GLN A 201 5.72 14.89 12.87
CA GLN A 201 5.30 15.58 14.08
C GLN A 201 5.97 14.86 15.24
N LEU A 202 7.13 15.36 15.65
CA LEU A 202 7.68 15.03 16.95
C LEU A 202 6.61 15.45 17.97
N LEU A 203 5.85 14.48 18.47
CA LEU A 203 5.03 14.73 19.65
C LEU A 203 6.04 15.08 20.72
N ASP A 204 5.96 16.32 21.25
CA ASP A 204 6.78 16.82 22.37
C ASP A 204 6.51 16.03 23.68
N ASP A 205 6.06 14.80 23.56
CA ASP A 205 5.81 13.89 24.67
C ASP A 205 7.03 12.97 24.82
N PRO A 206 7.84 13.13 25.89
CA PRO A 206 9.02 12.30 26.12
C PRO A 206 8.71 10.82 26.37
N GLY A 207 7.43 10.42 26.37
CA GLY A 207 6.98 9.03 26.46
C GLY A 207 6.72 8.35 25.11
N PHE A 208 6.70 9.08 23.99
CA PHE A 208 6.53 8.50 22.66
C PHE A 208 7.89 8.37 21.96
N ASN A 209 8.25 7.16 21.59
CA ASN A 209 9.44 6.92 20.81
C ASN A 209 9.23 7.46 19.37
N ASP A 210 10.22 8.22 18.88
CA ASP A 210 10.33 8.56 17.50
C ASP A 210 10.58 7.29 16.68
N CYS A 211 9.63 6.94 15.81
CA CYS A 211 9.75 5.76 14.95
C CYS A 211 10.46 6.05 13.63
N SER A 212 10.79 7.30 13.38
CA SER A 212 11.56 7.68 12.21
C SER A 212 13.05 7.34 12.43
N ILE A 213 13.46 6.17 11.96
CA ILE A 213 14.89 5.82 11.89
C ILE A 213 15.59 6.62 10.80
N LEU A 214 14.83 7.20 9.87
CA LEU A 214 15.30 7.90 8.69
C LEU A 214 14.80 9.35 8.70
N GLU A 215 15.69 10.29 8.50
CA GLU A 215 15.36 11.72 8.28
C GLU A 215 14.75 11.97 6.87
N SER A 216 14.55 10.93 6.08
CA SER A 216 14.08 11.00 4.68
C SER A 216 12.94 10.02 4.41
N ARG A 217 12.13 10.33 3.41
CA ARG A 217 11.05 9.47 2.92
C ARG A 217 11.58 8.26 2.12
N PRO A 218 10.96 7.08 2.22
CA PRO A 218 9.80 6.79 3.08
C PRO A 218 10.20 6.67 4.56
N ASP A 219 9.29 7.02 5.48
CA ASP A 219 9.46 6.85 6.93
C ASP A 219 8.44 5.87 7.52
N ASN A 220 8.64 5.54 8.81
CA ASN A 220 7.84 4.53 9.50
C ASN A 220 6.49 5.05 10.07
N GLU A 221 6.13 6.30 9.80
CA GLU A 221 4.92 6.96 10.29
C GLU A 221 3.93 7.26 9.16
N PHE A 222 4.42 7.90 8.09
CA PHE A 222 3.62 8.31 6.93
C PHE A 222 3.94 7.51 5.66
N GLY A 223 4.96 6.66 5.68
CA GLY A 223 5.50 6.04 4.48
C GLY A 223 6.08 7.09 3.52
N TYR A 224 5.64 7.07 2.28
CA TYR A 224 6.00 8.10 1.30
C TYR A 224 5.31 9.44 1.53
N GLY A 225 4.31 9.50 2.42
CA GLY A 225 3.63 10.73 2.80
C GLY A 225 2.11 10.63 2.74
N GLN A 226 1.46 11.80 2.72
CA GLN A 226 0.01 11.88 2.51
C GLN A 226 -0.33 11.61 1.05
N ALA A 227 -1.34 10.80 0.80
CA ALA A 227 -1.88 10.60 -0.54
C ALA A 227 -2.35 11.93 -1.17
N ASP A 228 -1.93 12.18 -2.42
CA ASP A 228 -2.47 13.24 -3.28
C ASP A 228 -3.31 12.61 -4.39
N PRO A 229 -4.65 12.55 -4.24
CA PRO A 229 -5.50 11.91 -5.25
C PRO A 229 -5.39 12.54 -6.63
N THR A 230 -5.15 13.86 -6.70
CA THR A 230 -5.05 14.58 -7.97
C THR A 230 -3.77 14.19 -8.70
N ALA A 231 -2.62 14.30 -8.02
CA ALA A 231 -1.35 13.92 -8.59
C ALA A 231 -1.35 12.42 -9.00
N PHE A 232 -1.88 11.54 -8.14
CA PHE A 232 -1.93 10.11 -8.44
C PHE A 232 -2.75 9.78 -9.69
N VAL A 233 -3.92 10.39 -9.86
CA VAL A 233 -4.77 10.17 -11.03
C VAL A 233 -4.14 10.75 -12.30
N GLU A 234 -3.54 11.93 -12.22
CA GLU A 234 -2.83 12.56 -13.35
C GLU A 234 -1.63 11.70 -13.79
N SER A 235 -0.82 11.22 -12.85
CA SER A 235 0.33 10.36 -13.14
C SER A 235 -0.11 9.01 -13.74
N ALA A 236 -1.14 8.38 -13.18
CA ALA A 236 -1.69 7.14 -13.73
C ALA A 236 -2.16 7.31 -15.18
N GLY A 237 -2.86 8.41 -15.48
CA GLY A 237 -3.34 8.73 -16.84
C GLY A 237 -2.24 9.13 -17.82
N SER A 238 -1.07 9.54 -17.33
CA SER A 238 0.05 9.99 -18.15
C SER A 238 1.06 8.89 -18.49
N ILE A 239 0.90 7.67 -17.99
CA ILE A 239 1.78 6.54 -18.33
C ILE A 239 1.74 6.27 -19.82
N ASP A 240 2.86 6.56 -20.49
CA ASP A 240 3.01 6.29 -21.94
C ASP A 240 3.63 4.90 -22.16
N ARG A 241 2.80 3.94 -22.53
CA ARG A 241 3.23 2.57 -22.84
C ARG A 241 3.86 2.41 -24.22
N SER A 242 3.86 3.48 -25.04
CA SER A 242 4.51 3.50 -26.35
C SER A 242 6.02 3.77 -26.27
N LEU A 243 6.52 4.12 -25.08
CA LEU A 243 7.94 4.38 -24.85
C LEU A 243 8.75 3.09 -24.96
N ASN A 244 9.43 2.91 -26.10
CA ASN A 244 10.50 1.94 -26.22
C ASN A 244 11.74 2.49 -25.54
N VAL A 245 12.05 2.06 -24.32
CA VAL A 245 13.31 2.38 -23.65
C VAL A 245 14.37 1.45 -24.20
N SER A 246 15.33 2.00 -24.98
CA SER A 246 16.56 1.27 -25.30
C SER A 246 17.58 1.53 -24.19
N MET A 247 18.12 0.48 -23.62
CA MET A 247 19.21 0.58 -22.64
C MET A 247 20.52 0.18 -23.35
N ASP A 248 21.46 1.13 -23.42
CA ASP A 248 22.84 0.83 -23.81
C ASP A 248 23.59 0.35 -22.57
N ILE A 249 23.97 -0.93 -22.57
CA ILE A 249 24.76 -1.52 -21.50
C ILE A 249 26.22 -1.16 -21.75
N GLU A 250 26.76 -0.22 -20.97
CA GLU A 250 28.13 0.27 -21.15
C GLU A 250 29.18 -0.67 -20.54
N THR A 251 28.85 -1.39 -19.44
CA THR A 251 29.83 -2.28 -18.78
C THR A 251 29.18 -3.42 -18.01
N MET A 252 29.80 -4.59 -18.09
CA MET A 252 29.57 -5.70 -17.17
C MET A 252 30.78 -5.85 -16.26
N GLN A 253 30.62 -5.65 -14.96
CA GLN A 253 31.63 -5.99 -13.96
C GLN A 253 31.12 -7.13 -13.08
N GLY A 254 31.90 -8.20 -12.99
CA GLY A 254 31.65 -9.29 -12.07
C GLY A 254 32.58 -9.23 -10.86
N ILE A 255 32.03 -9.35 -9.66
CA ILE A 255 32.80 -9.54 -8.43
C ILE A 255 32.34 -10.84 -7.81
N GLY A 256 33.18 -11.85 -7.85
CA GLY A 256 32.83 -13.21 -7.41
C GLY A 256 31.84 -13.90 -8.38
N ASN A 257 30.76 -14.47 -7.86
CA ASN A 257 29.72 -15.12 -8.66
C ASN A 257 28.56 -14.18 -9.06
N GLU A 258 28.66 -12.90 -8.76
CA GLU A 258 27.63 -11.91 -9.07
C GLU A 258 28.09 -10.99 -10.20
N SER A 259 27.21 -10.73 -11.14
CA SER A 259 27.45 -9.80 -12.26
C SER A 259 26.53 -8.59 -12.12
N TYR A 260 27.12 -7.40 -12.10
CA TYR A 260 26.38 -6.16 -12.06
C TYR A 260 26.33 -5.53 -13.46
N VAL A 261 25.15 -5.09 -13.86
CA VAL A 261 24.94 -4.41 -15.13
C VAL A 261 24.68 -2.94 -14.85
N HIS A 262 25.54 -2.06 -15.36
CA HIS A 262 25.33 -0.62 -15.38
C HIS A 262 24.90 -0.19 -16.77
N GLY A 263 23.81 0.57 -16.86
CA GLY A 263 23.31 1.12 -18.11
C GLY A 263 22.64 2.48 -17.91
N GLN A 264 22.54 3.26 -18.97
CA GLN A 264 21.74 4.48 -19.01
C GLN A 264 20.51 4.26 -19.88
N SER A 265 19.33 4.67 -19.40
CA SER A 265 18.13 4.70 -20.23
C SER A 265 18.08 6.00 -21.03
N SER A 266 17.94 5.91 -22.35
CA SER A 266 17.72 7.06 -23.21
C SER A 266 16.28 7.02 -23.74
N GLY A 267 15.57 8.15 -23.66
CA GLY A 267 14.22 8.30 -24.23
C GLY A 267 13.13 8.72 -23.25
N ALA A 268 13.43 8.84 -21.96
CA ALA A 268 12.49 9.39 -21.01
C ALA A 268 12.55 10.93 -21.02
N SER A 269 11.41 11.59 -21.12
CA SER A 269 11.27 12.99 -20.77
C SER A 269 11.53 13.16 -19.27
N LEU A 270 12.06 14.32 -18.86
CA LEU A 270 12.26 14.64 -17.45
C LEU A 270 10.99 14.34 -16.65
N GLY A 271 11.06 13.37 -15.71
CA GLY A 271 9.97 12.99 -14.83
C GLY A 271 9.29 11.65 -15.13
N GLN A 272 9.67 10.94 -16.19
CA GLN A 272 9.16 9.60 -16.47
C GLN A 272 10.18 8.53 -16.08
N SER A 273 9.78 7.61 -15.22
CA SER A 273 10.55 6.41 -14.88
C SER A 273 10.14 5.26 -15.78
N ALA A 274 11.07 4.45 -16.23
CA ALA A 274 10.76 3.19 -16.87
C ALA A 274 10.11 2.27 -15.83
N THR A 275 8.89 1.84 -16.08
CA THR A 275 8.14 0.98 -15.15
C THR A 275 8.49 -0.49 -15.29
N ARG A 276 9.20 -0.85 -16.35
CA ARG A 276 9.66 -2.22 -16.59
C ARG A 276 11.02 -2.21 -17.27
N VAL A 277 11.94 -2.97 -16.74
CA VAL A 277 13.27 -3.22 -17.33
C VAL A 277 13.36 -4.70 -17.67
N GLU A 278 13.59 -5.02 -18.93
CA GLU A 278 13.86 -6.39 -19.39
C GLU A 278 15.31 -6.50 -19.81
N ILE A 279 15.97 -7.54 -19.35
CA ILE A 279 17.36 -7.85 -19.71
C ILE A 279 17.40 -9.11 -20.55
N ARG A 280 18.11 -9.03 -21.69
CA ARG A 280 18.42 -10.17 -22.54
C ARG A 280 19.91 -10.44 -22.54
N VAL A 281 20.31 -11.63 -22.12
CA VAL A 281 21.71 -12.04 -22.10
C VAL A 281 21.95 -13.11 -23.17
N GLY A 282 22.93 -12.87 -24.05
CA GLY A 282 23.43 -13.89 -24.96
C GLY A 282 22.43 -14.45 -25.98
N GLY A 283 21.45 -13.66 -26.41
CA GLY A 283 20.47 -14.10 -27.43
C GLY A 283 19.33 -14.97 -26.88
N GLY A 284 19.25 -15.16 -25.57
CA GLY A 284 18.12 -15.84 -24.90
C GLY A 284 16.84 -15.01 -24.88
N ASP A 285 15.80 -15.49 -24.19
CA ASP A 285 14.55 -14.75 -24.01
C ASP A 285 14.72 -13.55 -23.08
N TRP A 286 13.88 -12.53 -23.27
CA TRP A 286 13.83 -11.37 -22.39
C TRP A 286 13.39 -11.78 -20.99
N LYS A 287 14.06 -11.26 -19.97
CA LYS A 287 13.70 -11.45 -18.57
C LYS A 287 13.56 -10.11 -17.89
N GLU A 288 12.60 -10.02 -17.00
CA GLU A 288 12.43 -8.87 -16.12
C GLU A 288 13.61 -8.80 -15.15
N ALA A 289 14.12 -7.57 -14.94
CA ALA A 289 15.26 -7.30 -14.08
C ALA A 289 14.83 -6.98 -12.66
#